data_4dcf38cc1c86ca717bf50c0fc0803e9d
#
_entry.id   4dcf38cc1c86ca717bf50c0fc0803e9d
#
_cell.length_a   1.000
_cell.length_b   1.000
_cell.length_c   1.000
_cell.angle_alpha   90.00
_cell.angle_beta   90.00
_cell.angle_gamma   90.00
#
_symmetry.space_group_name_H-M   'P 1'
#
loop_
_entity.id
_entity.type
_entity.pdbx_description
1 polymer ?
#
loop_
_entity_poly.entity_id
_entity_poly.type
_entity_poly.pdbx_seq_one_letter_code
_entity_poly.pdbx_strand_id
1 'polypeptide(L)'
;MKLLKYVKEYRFPAIIGFVFKIAEAALELMVPLVMADIIDVGIKNNDQNYILVRGLFLVGLAVAGYLFALVCQYYASLTSQSVGTKLREDMYHQINRYDHHNLDKLSAPTLVTRLINDVVQIQLAVAMTIRLTSRAPFIMIGSLFLAFLISGPLASIFVVGAIVLAIVMLMITIISMPYLIMFKKA
;
A
#
# COMPACT_ATOMS: atom_id res chain seq x y z
N MET A 1 18.01 -7.55 -4.89
CA MET A 1 18.64 -7.24 -3.59
C MET A 1 19.36 -5.87 -3.51
N LYS A 2 19.82 -5.25 -4.61
CA LYS A 2 20.50 -3.94 -4.57
C LYS A 2 19.57 -2.76 -4.24
N LEU A 3 18.29 -2.80 -4.63
CA LEU A 3 17.31 -1.72 -4.39
C LEU A 3 16.96 -1.51 -2.90
N LEU A 4 16.96 -2.58 -2.10
CA LEU A 4 16.74 -2.50 -0.65
C LEU A 4 17.80 -1.63 0.07
N LYS A 5 19.01 -1.49 -0.49
CA LYS A 5 20.04 -0.62 0.05
C LYS A 5 19.59 0.85 0.03
N TYR A 6 18.98 1.31 -1.06
CA TYR A 6 18.49 2.68 -1.22
C TYR A 6 17.32 2.98 -0.29
N VAL A 7 16.38 2.05 -0.15
CA VAL A 7 15.25 2.20 0.79
C VAL A 7 15.74 2.21 2.24
N LYS A 8 16.79 1.44 2.56
CA LYS A 8 17.36 1.39 3.92
C LYS A 8 18.00 2.72 4.35
N GLU A 9 18.50 3.50 3.42
CA GLU A 9 19.06 4.83 3.69
C GLU A 9 17.95 5.82 4.12
N TYR A 10 16.73 5.67 3.56
CA TYR A 10 15.54 6.49 3.87
C TYR A 10 14.53 5.75 4.76
N ARG A 11 15.01 4.85 5.64
CA ARG A 11 14.15 4.02 6.49
C ARG A 11 13.24 4.82 7.42
N PHE A 12 13.70 5.95 7.93
CA PHE A 12 12.95 6.74 8.91
C PHE A 12 11.64 7.31 8.33
N PRO A 13 11.62 8.06 7.21
CA PRO A 13 10.39 8.48 6.59
C PRO A 13 9.53 7.30 6.09
N ALA A 14 10.13 6.21 5.63
CA ALA A 14 9.37 5.02 5.25
C ALA A 14 8.63 4.39 6.44
N ILE A 15 9.27 4.29 7.62
CA ILE A 15 8.64 3.77 8.84
C ILE A 15 7.50 4.68 9.31
N ILE A 16 7.66 6.01 9.25
CA ILE A 16 6.58 6.94 9.60
C ILE A 16 5.38 6.71 8.68
N GLY A 17 5.58 6.67 7.38
CA GLY A 17 4.51 6.39 6.41
C GLY A 17 3.81 5.06 6.69
N PHE A 18 4.57 4.02 7.04
CA PHE A 18 4.06 2.70 7.39
C PHE A 18 3.21 2.72 8.67
N VAL A 19 3.68 3.39 9.74
CA VAL A 19 2.96 3.49 11.03
C VAL A 19 1.65 4.24 10.86
N PHE A 20 1.66 5.38 10.14
CA PHE A 20 0.44 6.15 9.88
C PHE A 20 -0.55 5.38 9.00
N LYS A 21 -0.06 4.52 8.09
CA LYS A 21 -0.93 3.65 7.29
C LYS A 21 -1.60 2.57 8.12
N ILE A 22 -0.91 2.00 9.09
CA ILE A 22 -1.50 1.05 10.03
C ILE A 22 -2.53 1.75 10.94
N ALA A 23 -2.21 2.94 11.44
CA ALA A 23 -3.13 3.72 12.26
C ALA A 23 -4.41 4.10 11.50
N GLU A 24 -4.31 4.51 10.24
CA GLU A 24 -5.45 4.74 9.33
C GLU A 24 -6.31 3.47 9.20
N ALA A 25 -5.69 2.33 8.92
CA ALA A 25 -6.39 1.06 8.78
C ALA A 25 -7.07 0.60 10.09
N ALA A 26 -6.48 0.91 11.25
CA ALA A 26 -7.11 0.65 12.54
C ALA A 26 -8.38 1.48 12.74
N LEU A 27 -8.37 2.77 12.36
CA LEU A 27 -9.57 3.62 12.40
C LEU A 27 -10.65 3.11 11.44
N GLU A 28 -10.28 2.67 10.24
CA GLU A 28 -11.21 2.04 9.29
C GLU A 28 -11.92 0.81 9.88
N LEU A 29 -11.21 -0.03 10.63
CA LEU A 29 -11.79 -1.19 11.30
C LEU A 29 -12.75 -0.86 12.44
N MET A 30 -12.66 0.35 13.02
CA MET A 30 -13.60 0.81 14.04
C MET A 30 -14.95 1.24 13.45
N VAL A 31 -15.02 1.63 12.18
CA VAL A 31 -16.25 2.11 11.54
C VAL A 31 -17.38 1.10 11.58
N PRO A 32 -17.21 -0.20 11.20
CA PRO A 32 -18.27 -1.19 11.28
C PRO A 32 -18.77 -1.42 12.72
N LEU A 33 -17.90 -1.33 13.73
CA LEU A 33 -18.27 -1.51 15.14
C LEU A 33 -19.20 -0.38 15.61
N VAL A 34 -18.85 0.86 15.29
CA VAL A 34 -19.68 2.02 15.63
C VAL A 34 -21.02 1.99 14.88
N MET A 35 -21.01 1.52 13.63
CA MET A 35 -22.24 1.32 12.86
C MET A 35 -23.14 0.26 13.50
N ALA A 36 -22.57 -0.86 13.97
CA ALA A 36 -23.33 -1.87 14.70
C ALA A 36 -23.95 -1.28 15.98
N ASP A 37 -23.21 -0.49 16.76
CA ASP A 37 -23.74 0.21 17.94
C ASP A 37 -24.91 1.14 17.61
N ILE A 38 -24.84 1.88 16.49
CA ILE A 38 -25.92 2.76 16.05
C ILE A 38 -27.18 1.95 15.75
N ILE A 39 -27.04 0.80 15.08
CA ILE A 39 -28.16 -0.05 14.70
C ILE A 39 -28.77 -0.75 15.92
N ASP A 40 -27.92 -1.41 16.71
CA ASP A 40 -28.36 -2.29 17.80
C ASP A 40 -28.86 -1.52 19.03
N VAL A 41 -28.31 -0.34 19.30
CA VAL A 41 -28.68 0.46 20.47
C VAL A 41 -29.49 1.69 20.04
N GLY A 42 -29.00 2.48 19.10
CA GLY A 42 -29.63 3.75 18.72
C GLY A 42 -30.98 3.57 18.04
N ILE A 43 -31.02 2.78 16.96
CA ILE A 43 -32.24 2.58 16.18
C ILE A 43 -33.23 1.70 16.93
N LYS A 44 -32.77 0.63 17.57
CA LYS A 44 -33.62 -0.33 18.28
C LYS A 44 -34.32 0.30 19.46
N ASN A 45 -33.67 1.24 20.17
CA ASN A 45 -34.24 1.97 21.31
C ASN A 45 -34.89 3.31 20.90
N ASN A 46 -34.87 3.66 19.60
CA ASN A 46 -35.40 4.92 19.07
C ASN A 46 -34.75 6.16 19.72
N ASP A 47 -33.48 6.05 20.13
CA ASP A 47 -32.71 7.13 20.79
C ASP A 47 -31.97 7.99 19.75
N GLN A 48 -32.62 9.07 19.35
CA GLN A 48 -32.09 10.03 18.37
C GLN A 48 -30.78 10.69 18.84
N ASN A 49 -30.67 10.96 20.17
CA ASN A 49 -29.47 11.62 20.71
C ASN A 49 -28.25 10.69 20.63
N TYR A 50 -28.44 9.40 20.95
CA TYR A 50 -27.40 8.40 20.81
C TYR A 50 -26.92 8.26 19.36
N ILE A 51 -27.86 8.22 18.40
CA ILE A 51 -27.55 8.15 16.96
C ILE A 51 -26.73 9.37 16.52
N LEU A 52 -27.12 10.58 16.95
CA LEU A 52 -26.39 11.80 16.62
C LEU A 52 -24.95 11.81 17.18
N VAL A 53 -24.79 11.44 18.45
CA VAL A 53 -23.45 11.41 19.10
C VAL A 53 -22.54 10.39 18.42
N ARG A 54 -23.05 9.18 18.15
CA ARG A 54 -22.29 8.15 17.45
C ARG A 54 -22.01 8.50 15.98
N GLY A 55 -22.97 9.16 15.31
CA GLY A 55 -22.78 9.70 13.97
C GLY A 55 -21.69 10.76 13.91
N LEU A 56 -21.65 11.68 14.88
CA LEU A 56 -20.59 12.67 14.99
C LEU A 56 -19.23 12.02 15.27
N PHE A 57 -19.20 10.94 16.06
CA PHE A 57 -18.00 10.15 16.29
C PHE A 57 -17.48 9.50 14.99
N LEU A 58 -18.37 8.96 14.13
CA LEU A 58 -17.99 8.45 12.80
C LEU A 58 -17.37 9.54 11.93
N VAL A 59 -17.92 10.75 11.94
CA VAL A 59 -17.32 11.88 11.22
C VAL A 59 -15.93 12.18 11.77
N GLY A 60 -15.75 12.16 13.09
CA GLY A 60 -14.44 12.32 13.74
C GLY A 60 -13.43 11.26 13.29
N LEU A 61 -13.85 9.98 13.25
CA LEU A 61 -13.00 8.88 12.75
C LEU A 61 -12.61 9.09 11.28
N ALA A 62 -13.55 9.53 10.43
CA ALA A 62 -13.29 9.80 9.02
C ALA A 62 -12.27 10.94 8.84
N VAL A 63 -12.41 12.03 9.58
CA VAL A 63 -11.46 13.15 9.55
C VAL A 63 -10.08 12.71 10.05
N ALA A 64 -10.00 11.99 11.17
CA ALA A 64 -8.74 11.48 11.70
C ALA A 64 -8.07 10.52 10.71
N GLY A 65 -8.82 9.59 10.12
CA GLY A 65 -8.34 8.67 9.08
C GLY A 65 -7.81 9.41 7.86
N TYR A 66 -8.50 10.45 7.41
CA TYR A 66 -8.06 11.30 6.31
C TYR A 66 -6.73 12.01 6.62
N LEU A 67 -6.58 12.57 7.82
CA LEU A 67 -5.31 13.20 8.24
C LEU A 67 -4.17 12.19 8.26
N PHE A 68 -4.39 10.98 8.77
CA PHE A 68 -3.37 9.91 8.75
C PHE A 68 -3.02 9.48 7.33
N ALA A 69 -4.01 9.41 6.42
CA ALA A 69 -3.78 9.15 5.00
C ALA A 69 -2.89 10.21 4.36
N LEU A 70 -3.11 11.51 4.65
CA LEU A 70 -2.29 12.61 4.14
C LEU A 70 -0.84 12.50 4.61
N VAL A 71 -0.62 12.21 5.89
CA VAL A 71 0.72 12.02 6.44
C VAL A 71 1.41 10.83 5.79
N CYS A 72 0.73 9.69 5.67
CA CYS A 72 1.27 8.51 4.97
C CYS A 72 1.64 8.85 3.52
N GLN A 73 0.76 9.55 2.80
CA GLN A 73 0.96 9.95 1.41
C GLN A 73 2.21 10.85 1.26
N TYR A 74 2.37 11.81 2.15
CA TYR A 74 3.52 12.70 2.16
C TYR A 74 4.84 11.92 2.35
N TYR A 75 4.93 11.07 3.39
CA TYR A 75 6.15 10.31 3.68
C TYR A 75 6.44 9.22 2.66
N ALA A 76 5.41 8.59 2.09
CA ALA A 76 5.58 7.64 0.98
C ALA A 76 6.14 8.32 -0.27
N SER A 77 5.64 9.51 -0.60
CA SER A 77 6.14 10.32 -1.72
C SER A 77 7.57 10.80 -1.47
N LEU A 78 7.86 11.32 -0.27
CA LEU A 78 9.20 11.77 0.12
C LEU A 78 10.23 10.62 -0.01
N THR A 79 9.92 9.44 0.52
CA THR A 79 10.78 8.25 0.43
C THR A 79 11.01 7.85 -1.03
N SER A 80 9.95 7.78 -1.82
CA SER A 80 9.98 7.41 -3.23
C SER A 80 10.86 8.36 -4.05
N GLN A 81 10.67 9.67 -3.87
CA GLN A 81 11.46 10.69 -4.57
C GLN A 81 12.92 10.66 -4.15
N SER A 82 13.22 10.53 -2.87
CA SER A 82 14.59 10.44 -2.36
C SER A 82 15.34 9.23 -2.92
N VAL A 83 14.68 8.06 -2.94
CA VAL A 83 15.24 6.84 -3.56
C VAL A 83 15.50 7.06 -5.05
N GLY A 84 14.56 7.69 -5.78
CA GLY A 84 14.74 7.95 -7.20
C GLY A 84 15.86 8.94 -7.50
N THR A 85 16.02 9.98 -6.69
CA THR A 85 17.11 10.96 -6.84
C THR A 85 18.46 10.28 -6.63
N LYS A 86 18.60 9.49 -5.56
CA LYS A 86 19.85 8.76 -5.27
C LYS A 86 20.18 7.74 -6.34
N LEU A 87 19.17 7.05 -6.86
CA LEU A 87 19.35 6.09 -7.95
C LEU A 87 19.83 6.77 -9.24
N ARG A 88 19.25 7.95 -9.59
CA ARG A 88 19.71 8.74 -10.75
C ARG A 88 21.14 9.22 -10.58
N GLU A 89 21.50 9.69 -9.40
CA GLU A 89 22.86 10.12 -9.08
C GLU A 89 23.87 8.98 -9.28
N ASP A 90 23.60 7.81 -8.69
CA ASP A 90 24.49 6.66 -8.81
C ASP A 90 24.58 6.15 -10.26
N MET A 91 23.47 6.16 -11.01
CA MET A 91 23.46 5.80 -12.43
C MET A 91 24.25 6.80 -13.27
N TYR A 92 24.09 8.10 -13.01
CA TYR A 92 24.84 9.14 -13.71
C TYR A 92 26.34 9.02 -13.46
N HIS A 93 26.75 8.81 -12.20
CA HIS A 93 28.15 8.54 -11.86
C HIS A 93 28.70 7.29 -12.54
N GLN A 94 27.89 6.25 -12.67
CA GLN A 94 28.30 5.02 -13.36
C GLN A 94 28.47 5.24 -14.87
N ILE A 95 27.54 5.99 -15.50
CA ILE A 95 27.62 6.33 -16.93
C ILE A 95 28.89 7.14 -17.23
N ASN A 96 29.24 8.12 -16.39
CA ASN A 96 30.44 8.94 -16.57
C ASN A 96 31.75 8.15 -16.38
N ARG A 97 31.70 6.95 -15.82
CA ARG A 97 32.86 6.04 -15.70
C ARG A 97 33.00 5.08 -16.86
N TYR A 98 32.03 5.04 -17.78
CA TYR A 98 32.14 4.18 -18.96
C TYR A 98 33.09 4.80 -19.99
N ASP A 99 33.93 3.95 -20.59
CA ASP A 99 34.76 4.29 -21.71
C ASP A 99 33.91 4.52 -22.97
N HIS A 100 34.34 5.34 -23.90
CA HIS A 100 33.63 5.67 -25.15
C HIS A 100 33.16 4.44 -25.91
N HIS A 101 33.96 3.35 -25.93
CA HIS A 101 33.61 2.10 -26.58
C HIS A 101 32.38 1.41 -25.93
N ASN A 102 32.16 1.55 -24.63
CA ASN A 102 31.03 1.00 -23.92
C ASN A 102 29.77 1.89 -24.05
N LEU A 103 29.95 3.19 -24.20
CA LEU A 103 28.85 4.12 -24.47
C LEU A 103 28.22 3.88 -25.85
N ASP A 104 29.03 3.64 -26.87
CA ASP A 104 28.54 3.37 -28.23
C ASP A 104 27.73 2.07 -28.31
N LYS A 105 28.11 1.03 -27.53
CA LYS A 105 27.35 -0.22 -27.44
C LYS A 105 25.98 -0.09 -26.79
N LEU A 106 25.85 0.81 -25.80
CA LEU A 106 24.61 0.97 -25.01
C LEU A 106 23.63 1.97 -25.63
N SER A 107 24.03 2.73 -26.63
CA SER A 107 23.34 3.85 -27.27
C SER A 107 22.83 4.93 -26.27
N ALA A 108 23.07 6.19 -26.56
CA ALA A 108 22.65 7.30 -25.70
C ALA A 108 21.14 7.34 -25.44
N PRO A 109 20.25 7.09 -26.41
CA PRO A 109 18.79 7.01 -26.19
C PRO A 109 18.39 5.96 -25.16
N THR A 110 19.03 4.79 -25.15
CA THR A 110 18.75 3.71 -24.18
C THR A 110 19.13 4.12 -22.77
N LEU A 111 20.27 4.79 -22.59
CA LEU A 111 20.71 5.29 -21.28
C LEU A 111 19.77 6.36 -20.73
N VAL A 112 19.31 7.28 -21.58
CA VAL A 112 18.33 8.32 -21.21
C VAL A 112 17.01 7.69 -20.81
N THR A 113 16.49 6.72 -21.57
CA THR A 113 15.25 6.00 -21.25
C THR A 113 15.33 5.29 -19.89
N ARG A 114 16.46 4.65 -19.59
CA ARG A 114 16.66 4.01 -18.27
C ARG A 114 16.73 5.02 -17.14
N LEU A 115 17.44 6.14 -17.32
CA LEU A 115 17.56 7.18 -16.30
C LEU A 115 16.22 7.83 -15.97
N ILE A 116 15.32 7.94 -16.93
CA ILE A 116 14.02 8.58 -16.78
C ILE A 116 12.96 7.53 -16.43
N ASN A 117 12.65 6.62 -17.35
CA ASN A 117 11.48 5.75 -17.23
C ASN A 117 11.66 4.62 -16.21
N ASP A 118 12.82 3.95 -16.19
CA ASP A 118 13.04 2.84 -15.27
C ASP A 118 13.09 3.34 -13.82
N VAL A 119 13.70 4.52 -13.59
CA VAL A 119 13.75 5.12 -12.25
C VAL A 119 12.36 5.55 -11.78
N VAL A 120 11.52 6.11 -12.67
CA VAL A 120 10.11 6.44 -12.33
C VAL A 120 9.33 5.19 -11.95
N GLN A 121 9.53 4.07 -12.66
CA GLN A 121 8.88 2.79 -12.30
C GLN A 121 9.31 2.30 -10.92
N ILE A 122 10.58 2.44 -10.57
CA ILE A 122 11.09 2.10 -9.24
C ILE A 122 10.51 3.03 -8.17
N GLN A 123 10.42 4.34 -8.44
CA GLN A 123 9.78 5.29 -7.54
C GLN A 123 8.32 4.91 -7.26
N LEU A 124 7.55 4.59 -8.31
CA LEU A 124 6.16 4.14 -8.19
C LEU A 124 6.07 2.85 -7.36
N ALA A 125 6.95 1.88 -7.61
CA ALA A 125 6.98 0.63 -6.86
C ALA A 125 7.25 0.86 -5.37
N VAL A 126 8.21 1.73 -5.01
CA VAL A 126 8.51 2.10 -3.62
C VAL A 126 7.30 2.76 -2.96
N ALA A 127 6.68 3.75 -3.63
CA ALA A 127 5.52 4.44 -3.09
C ALA A 127 4.33 3.48 -2.89
N MET A 128 4.05 2.62 -3.86
CA MET A 128 2.97 1.61 -3.76
C MET A 128 3.24 0.58 -2.67
N THR A 129 4.49 0.15 -2.50
CA THR A 129 4.86 -0.78 -1.44
C THR A 129 4.53 -0.19 -0.07
N ILE A 130 4.88 1.05 0.20
CA ILE A 130 4.58 1.71 1.48
C ILE A 130 3.06 1.84 1.68
N ARG A 131 2.30 2.18 0.64
CA ARG A 131 0.85 2.45 0.73
C ARG A 131 0.00 1.19 0.79
N LEU A 132 0.26 0.21 -0.09
CA LEU A 132 -0.61 -0.95 -0.30
C LEU A 132 -0.16 -2.17 0.49
N THR A 133 1.15 -2.48 0.51
CA THR A 133 1.67 -3.67 1.18
C THR A 133 1.48 -3.61 2.69
N SER A 134 1.45 -2.40 3.28
CA SER A 134 1.22 -2.21 4.71
C SER A 134 -0.25 -2.42 5.09
N ARG A 135 -1.16 -1.94 4.25
CA ARG A 135 -2.60 -1.92 4.55
C ARG A 135 -3.23 -3.31 4.44
N ALA A 136 -2.93 -4.05 3.36
CA ALA A 136 -3.63 -5.28 3.05
C ALA A 136 -3.54 -6.36 4.15
N PRO A 137 -2.36 -6.74 4.69
CA PRO A 137 -2.28 -7.76 5.73
C PRO A 137 -2.92 -7.29 7.04
N PHE A 138 -2.82 -5.99 7.37
CA PHE A 138 -3.39 -5.46 8.60
C PHE A 138 -4.93 -5.47 8.58
N ILE A 139 -5.54 -5.05 7.47
CA ILE A 139 -7.00 -5.10 7.30
C ILE A 139 -7.48 -6.55 7.28
N MET A 140 -6.78 -7.45 6.59
CA MET A 140 -7.14 -8.86 6.51
C MET A 140 -7.16 -9.52 7.90
N ILE A 141 -6.10 -9.35 8.68
CA ILE A 141 -6.01 -9.90 10.04
C ILE A 141 -7.02 -9.22 10.97
N GLY A 142 -7.13 -7.89 10.92
CA GLY A 142 -8.02 -7.11 11.76
C GLY A 142 -9.50 -7.41 11.49
N SER A 143 -9.92 -7.51 10.23
CA SER A 143 -11.30 -7.85 9.87
C SER A 143 -11.66 -9.28 10.27
N LEU A 144 -10.72 -10.22 10.14
CA LEU A 144 -10.90 -11.59 10.58
C LEU A 144 -11.09 -11.67 12.11
N PHE A 145 -10.23 -10.96 12.85
CA PHE A 145 -10.31 -10.87 14.29
C PHE A 145 -11.66 -10.28 14.77
N LEU A 146 -12.10 -9.17 14.13
CA LEU A 146 -13.39 -8.57 14.42
C LEU A 146 -14.56 -9.49 14.08
N ALA A 147 -14.51 -10.21 12.96
CA ALA A 147 -15.54 -11.19 12.60
C ALA A 147 -15.69 -12.29 13.66
N PHE A 148 -14.58 -12.79 14.22
CA PHE A 148 -14.61 -13.76 15.30
C PHE A 148 -15.21 -13.19 16.60
N LEU A 149 -14.96 -11.92 16.91
CA LEU A 149 -15.55 -11.27 18.09
C LEU A 149 -17.06 -11.07 17.98
N ILE A 150 -17.57 -10.81 16.78
CA ILE A 150 -19.00 -10.57 16.55
C ILE A 150 -19.76 -11.88 16.48
N SER A 151 -19.30 -12.84 15.70
CA SER A 151 -19.96 -14.15 15.55
C SER A 151 -19.01 -15.19 14.98
N GLY A 152 -18.68 -16.22 15.80
CA GLY A 152 -17.82 -17.33 15.36
C GLY A 152 -18.30 -18.06 14.10
N PRO A 153 -19.61 -18.41 13.98
CA PRO A 153 -20.12 -19.06 12.77
C PRO A 153 -19.98 -18.21 11.50
N LEU A 154 -20.23 -16.90 11.59
CA LEU A 154 -20.06 -15.99 10.45
C LEU A 154 -18.57 -15.84 10.07
N ALA A 155 -17.68 -15.80 11.06
CA ALA A 155 -16.24 -15.71 10.82
C ALA A 155 -15.73 -16.91 10.00
N SER A 156 -16.26 -18.11 10.20
CA SER A 156 -15.86 -19.30 9.42
C SER A 156 -16.19 -19.15 7.93
N ILE A 157 -17.30 -18.53 7.58
CA ILE A 157 -17.69 -18.25 6.20
C ILE A 157 -16.70 -17.26 5.56
N PHE A 158 -16.28 -16.22 6.31
CA PHE A 158 -15.28 -15.26 5.83
C PHE A 158 -13.92 -15.91 5.59
N VAL A 159 -13.49 -16.83 6.46
CA VAL A 159 -12.23 -17.59 6.28
C VAL A 159 -12.28 -18.41 4.99
N VAL A 160 -13.36 -19.15 4.77
CA VAL A 160 -13.55 -19.94 3.54
C VAL A 160 -13.52 -19.03 2.31
N GLY A 161 -14.23 -17.90 2.35
CA GLY A 161 -14.25 -16.92 1.27
C GLY A 161 -12.85 -16.33 0.98
N ALA A 162 -12.08 -16.01 2.02
CA ALA A 162 -10.72 -15.51 1.89
C ALA A 162 -9.79 -16.56 1.25
N ILE A 163 -9.90 -17.82 1.62
CA ILE A 163 -9.12 -18.92 1.03
C ILE A 163 -9.48 -19.09 -0.46
N VAL A 164 -10.76 -19.09 -0.80
CA VAL A 164 -11.21 -19.18 -2.19
C VAL A 164 -10.69 -18.03 -3.02
N LEU A 165 -10.78 -16.79 -2.52
CA LEU A 165 -10.23 -15.61 -3.18
C LEU A 165 -8.71 -15.72 -3.38
N ALA A 166 -7.97 -16.19 -2.38
CA ALA A 166 -6.52 -16.38 -2.48
C ALA A 166 -6.17 -17.40 -3.57
N ILE A 167 -6.90 -18.51 -3.65
CA ILE A 167 -6.71 -19.54 -4.68
C ILE A 167 -6.99 -18.96 -6.08
N VAL A 168 -8.09 -18.24 -6.25
CA VAL A 168 -8.47 -17.61 -7.52
C VAL A 168 -7.41 -16.60 -7.97
N MET A 169 -6.92 -15.75 -7.04
CA MET A 169 -5.86 -14.77 -7.34
C MET A 169 -4.54 -15.43 -7.73
N LEU A 170 -4.16 -16.52 -7.04
CA LEU A 170 -2.98 -17.32 -7.41
C LEU A 170 -3.14 -17.94 -8.79
N MET A 171 -4.31 -18.49 -9.09
CA MET A 171 -4.62 -19.10 -10.37
C MET A 171 -4.54 -18.09 -11.53
N ILE A 172 -5.12 -16.89 -11.34
CA ILE A 172 -5.04 -15.80 -12.32
C ILE A 172 -3.57 -15.37 -12.51
N THR A 173 -2.81 -15.22 -11.44
CA THR A 173 -1.41 -14.81 -11.51
C THR A 173 -0.56 -15.83 -12.28
N ILE A 174 -0.73 -17.11 -11.98
CA ILE A 174 0.01 -18.20 -12.66
C ILE A 174 -0.34 -18.25 -14.16
N ILE A 175 -1.61 -18.09 -14.51
CA ILE A 175 -2.07 -18.12 -15.91
C ILE A 175 -1.60 -16.85 -16.67
N SER A 176 -1.59 -15.67 -16.02
CA SER A 176 -1.22 -14.40 -16.66
C SER A 176 0.29 -14.21 -16.83
N MET A 177 1.12 -14.81 -15.96
CA MET A 177 2.58 -14.69 -16.02
C MET A 177 3.20 -15.07 -17.37
N PRO A 178 2.88 -16.22 -18.00
CA PRO A 178 3.48 -16.59 -19.28
C PRO A 178 3.12 -15.63 -20.42
N TYR A 179 1.91 -15.06 -20.41
CA TYR A 179 1.51 -14.06 -21.42
C TYR A 179 2.29 -12.75 -21.28
N LEU A 180 2.54 -12.27 -20.06
CA LEU A 180 3.37 -11.07 -19.80
C LEU A 180 4.83 -11.26 -20.24
N ILE A 181 5.37 -12.48 -20.09
CA ILE A 181 6.74 -12.79 -20.51
C ILE A 181 6.85 -12.87 -22.05
N MET A 182 5.82 -13.37 -22.72
CA MET A 182 5.76 -13.39 -24.20
C MET A 182 5.73 -11.98 -24.80
N PHE A 183 4.89 -11.08 -24.27
CA PHE A 183 4.81 -9.69 -24.73
C PHE A 183 6.10 -8.88 -24.51
N LYS A 184 6.94 -9.27 -23.55
CA LYS A 184 8.22 -8.59 -23.28
C LYS A 184 9.36 -9.07 -24.19
N LYS A 185 9.16 -10.16 -24.93
CA LYS A 185 10.15 -10.72 -25.89
C LYS A 185 9.87 -10.36 -27.36
N ALA A 186 8.69 -9.82 -27.66
CA ALA A 186 8.33 -9.24 -28.95
C ALA A 186 8.62 -7.74 -28.93
#